data_576579edbec476de14b41ffac5ea1abb
#
_entry.id   576579edbec476de14b41ffac5ea1abb
#
_cell.length_a   1.000
_cell.length_b   1.000
_cell.length_c   1.000
_cell.angle_alpha   90.00
_cell.angle_beta   90.00
_cell.angle_gamma   90.00
#
_symmetry.space_group_name_H-M   'P 1'
#
loop_
_entity.id
_entity.type
_entity.pdbx_description
1 polymer ?
#
loop_
_entity_poly.entity_id
_entity_poly.type
_entity_poly.pdbx_seq_one_letter_code
_entity_poly.pdbx_strand_id
1 'polypeptide(L)'
;MNGPPLQLAHDWYPGRLPANMEVGKDVYIETSYGFSGFFSEENPGLVFGDGAGAYNLTTFLVQPAGRVSIGSYSCLNGTVVICSDRISIGAHCLMSWGVVLTDTWLSPDSTTASRRLILRAAADDSLRRLPCVSEPQPITVQDNVWVGFNAVILPGVTLGQGCIVGCNTVVSKDVPPYAVVVGNPARIVRFLDPNETTRNA
;
A
#
# COMPACT_ATOMS: atom_id res chain seq x y z
N MET A 1 -13.16 -16.62 15.55
CA MET A 1 -14.37 -17.07 14.84
C MET A 1 -14.54 -16.12 13.68
N ASN A 2 -14.20 -16.56 12.46
CA ASN A 2 -14.38 -15.73 11.27
C ASN A 2 -15.86 -15.66 10.96
N GLY A 3 -16.45 -14.47 11.09
CA GLY A 3 -17.82 -14.20 10.63
C GLY A 3 -17.94 -14.47 9.12
N PRO A 4 -19.17 -14.53 8.57
CA PRO A 4 -19.35 -14.63 7.13
C PRO A 4 -18.66 -13.44 6.45
N PRO A 5 -18.05 -13.64 5.25
CA PRO A 5 -17.37 -12.57 4.53
C PRO A 5 -18.33 -11.39 4.32
N LEU A 6 -17.88 -10.21 4.70
CA LEU A 6 -18.66 -8.99 4.66
C LEU A 6 -18.97 -8.61 3.21
N GLN A 7 -20.24 -8.37 2.90
CA GLN A 7 -20.67 -7.84 1.61
C GLN A 7 -21.02 -6.35 1.77
N LEU A 8 -20.50 -5.52 0.87
CA LEU A 8 -20.78 -4.09 0.88
C LEU A 8 -22.12 -3.83 0.18
N ALA A 9 -23.06 -3.19 0.87
CA ALA A 9 -24.41 -2.93 0.34
C ALA A 9 -24.43 -1.99 -0.90
N HIS A 10 -23.41 -1.16 -1.05
CA HIS A 10 -23.27 -0.20 -2.15
C HIS A 10 -22.34 -0.67 -3.28
N ASP A 11 -21.79 -1.90 -3.16
CA ASP A 11 -20.78 -2.39 -4.11
C ASP A 11 -21.40 -2.66 -5.49
N TRP A 12 -20.81 -2.08 -6.50
CA TRP A 12 -21.16 -2.35 -7.90
C TRP A 12 -20.54 -3.67 -8.42
N TYR A 13 -19.52 -4.20 -7.72
CA TYR A 13 -18.84 -5.45 -8.07
C TYR A 13 -19.43 -6.60 -7.26
N PRO A 14 -19.74 -7.76 -7.89
CA PRO A 14 -20.35 -8.88 -7.18
C PRO A 14 -19.34 -9.70 -6.38
N GLY A 15 -18.40 -9.04 -5.70
CA GLY A 15 -17.37 -9.65 -4.89
C GLY A 15 -17.71 -9.69 -3.40
N ARG A 16 -16.76 -10.18 -2.62
CA ARG A 16 -16.79 -10.19 -1.16
C ARG A 16 -15.47 -9.70 -0.62
N LEU A 17 -15.50 -9.08 0.53
CA LEU A 17 -14.28 -8.73 1.26
C LEU A 17 -13.61 -10.00 1.79
N PRO A 18 -12.26 -10.01 1.90
CA PRO A 18 -11.52 -11.13 2.48
C PRO A 18 -11.99 -11.45 3.91
N ALA A 19 -12.09 -12.75 4.23
CA ALA A 19 -12.57 -13.18 5.54
C ALA A 19 -11.56 -12.97 6.68
N ASN A 20 -10.28 -12.78 6.34
CA ASN A 20 -9.17 -12.52 7.26
C ASN A 20 -8.84 -11.02 7.38
N MET A 21 -9.85 -10.16 7.24
CA MET A 21 -9.75 -8.72 7.52
C MET A 21 -10.26 -8.39 8.92
N GLU A 22 -9.58 -7.43 9.55
CA GLU A 22 -10.08 -6.72 10.72
C GLU A 22 -10.43 -5.29 10.32
N VAL A 23 -11.67 -4.88 10.61
CA VAL A 23 -12.20 -3.57 10.20
C VAL A 23 -12.67 -2.81 11.43
N GLY A 24 -12.08 -1.65 11.66
CA GLY A 24 -12.45 -0.72 12.73
C GLY A 24 -13.83 -0.08 12.53
N LYS A 25 -14.19 0.85 13.39
CA LYS A 25 -15.44 1.62 13.30
C LYS A 25 -15.38 2.63 12.16
N ASP A 26 -16.50 2.87 11.51
CA ASP A 26 -16.67 3.93 10.49
C ASP A 26 -15.66 3.85 9.32
N VAL A 27 -15.20 2.64 9.01
CA VAL A 27 -14.31 2.39 7.87
C VAL A 27 -15.14 2.43 6.58
N TYR A 28 -14.60 3.11 5.56
CA TYR A 28 -15.20 3.16 4.24
C TYR A 28 -14.38 2.35 3.23
N ILE A 29 -15.02 1.41 2.56
CA ILE A 29 -14.47 0.65 1.43
C ILE A 29 -15.42 0.84 0.25
N GLU A 30 -14.93 1.43 -0.84
CA GLU A 30 -15.76 1.74 -2.00
C GLU A 30 -16.26 0.51 -2.74
N THR A 31 -15.38 -0.49 -2.93
CA THR A 31 -15.72 -1.69 -3.69
C THR A 31 -14.86 -2.89 -3.31
N SER A 32 -15.44 -4.07 -3.36
CA SER A 32 -14.71 -5.33 -3.18
C SER A 32 -13.82 -5.68 -4.39
N TYR A 33 -13.95 -4.99 -5.53
CA TYR A 33 -13.08 -5.17 -6.68
C TYR A 33 -11.59 -4.95 -6.32
N GLY A 34 -11.31 -4.00 -5.45
CA GLY A 34 -9.94 -3.70 -4.98
C GLY A 34 -9.22 -4.89 -4.33
N PHE A 35 -9.95 -5.93 -3.96
CA PHE A 35 -9.41 -7.14 -3.32
C PHE A 35 -9.33 -8.34 -4.26
N SER A 36 -9.55 -8.16 -5.55
CA SER A 36 -9.48 -9.24 -6.55
C SER A 36 -8.10 -9.92 -6.62
N GLY A 37 -7.05 -9.22 -6.21
CA GLY A 37 -5.67 -9.73 -6.10
C GLY A 37 -5.21 -9.99 -4.67
N PHE A 38 -6.12 -10.10 -3.71
CA PHE A 38 -5.80 -10.34 -2.31
C PHE A 38 -5.77 -11.85 -2.03
N PHE A 39 -4.59 -12.39 -1.79
CA PHE A 39 -4.35 -13.82 -1.54
C PHE A 39 -3.72 -14.10 -0.17
N SER A 40 -3.70 -13.13 0.75
CA SER A 40 -3.12 -13.33 2.07
C SER A 40 -3.78 -14.50 2.80
N GLU A 41 -2.94 -15.38 3.35
CA GLU A 41 -3.32 -16.50 4.23
C GLU A 41 -3.09 -16.17 5.72
N GLU A 42 -2.56 -14.97 5.97
CA GLU A 42 -2.29 -14.46 7.32
C GLU A 42 -3.58 -14.05 8.04
N ASN A 43 -3.56 -14.08 9.36
CA ASN A 43 -4.74 -13.73 10.17
C ASN A 43 -4.35 -12.81 11.34
N PRO A 44 -4.64 -11.49 11.25
CA PRO A 44 -5.24 -10.82 10.10
C PRO A 44 -4.27 -10.62 8.94
N GLY A 45 -4.77 -10.73 7.71
CA GLY A 45 -4.04 -10.39 6.49
C GLY A 45 -4.16 -8.91 6.13
N LEU A 46 -5.22 -8.25 6.59
CA LEU A 46 -5.45 -6.82 6.41
C LEU A 46 -6.18 -6.24 7.62
N VAL A 47 -5.71 -5.08 8.08
CA VAL A 47 -6.32 -4.34 9.18
C VAL A 47 -6.63 -2.91 8.73
N PHE A 48 -7.86 -2.45 8.99
CA PHE A 48 -8.26 -1.05 8.89
C PHE A 48 -8.57 -0.51 10.27
N GLY A 49 -7.87 0.55 10.68
CA GLY A 49 -8.19 1.31 11.90
C GLY A 49 -9.47 2.13 11.74
N ASP A 50 -9.96 2.66 12.85
CA ASP A 50 -11.20 3.46 12.90
C ASP A 50 -11.17 4.64 11.92
N GLY A 51 -12.24 4.86 11.17
CA GLY A 51 -12.38 5.96 10.23
C GLY A 51 -11.45 5.92 9.02
N ALA A 52 -10.70 4.84 8.82
CA ALA A 52 -9.87 4.69 7.63
C ALA A 52 -10.70 4.43 6.37
N GLY A 53 -10.13 4.74 5.20
CA GLY A 53 -10.89 4.55 3.96
C GLY A 53 -10.07 4.17 2.74
N ALA A 54 -10.68 3.31 1.90
CA ALA A 54 -10.17 2.90 0.59
C ALA A 54 -11.15 3.39 -0.49
N TYR A 55 -10.72 4.38 -1.28
CA TYR A 55 -11.53 5.10 -2.27
C TYR A 55 -10.96 4.89 -3.67
N ASN A 56 -11.78 5.20 -4.68
CA ASN A 56 -11.37 5.34 -6.08
C ASN A 56 -10.55 4.15 -6.60
N LEU A 57 -11.10 2.94 -6.43
CA LEU A 57 -10.49 1.68 -6.88
C LEU A 57 -9.12 1.40 -6.21
N THR A 58 -8.93 1.82 -4.97
CA THR A 58 -7.75 1.38 -4.21
C THR A 58 -7.63 -0.14 -4.27
N THR A 59 -6.46 -0.63 -4.67
CA THR A 59 -6.25 -2.05 -5.02
C THR A 59 -5.19 -2.67 -4.11
N PHE A 60 -5.50 -3.85 -3.59
CA PHE A 60 -4.63 -4.65 -2.72
C PHE A 60 -4.19 -5.92 -3.44
N LEU A 61 -2.94 -5.94 -3.91
CA LEU A 61 -2.29 -7.11 -4.51
C LEU A 61 -1.41 -7.74 -3.44
N VAL A 62 -1.98 -8.65 -2.67
CA VAL A 62 -1.33 -9.21 -1.48
C VAL A 62 -1.04 -10.69 -1.68
N GLN A 63 0.21 -11.08 -1.54
CA GLN A 63 0.66 -12.47 -1.65
C GLN A 63 0.30 -13.27 -0.38
N PRO A 64 0.40 -14.62 -0.38
CA PRO A 64 -0.05 -15.45 0.75
C PRO A 64 0.55 -15.08 2.11
N ALA A 65 1.83 -14.70 2.19
CA ALA A 65 2.47 -14.25 3.42
C ALA A 65 2.31 -12.76 3.72
N GLY A 66 1.68 -12.00 2.82
CA GLY A 66 1.57 -10.55 2.92
C GLY A 66 0.57 -10.10 3.99
N ARG A 67 0.96 -9.06 4.72
CA ARG A 67 0.12 -8.39 5.73
C ARG A 67 0.10 -6.89 5.49
N VAL A 68 -1.08 -6.31 5.52
CA VAL A 68 -1.26 -4.87 5.36
C VAL A 68 -1.98 -4.31 6.58
N SER A 69 -1.49 -3.20 7.11
CA SER A 69 -2.18 -2.46 8.16
C SER A 69 -2.34 -0.99 7.77
N ILE A 70 -3.54 -0.45 8.00
CA ILE A 70 -3.89 0.93 7.71
C ILE A 70 -4.39 1.54 9.01
N GLY A 71 -3.70 2.55 9.51
CA GLY A 71 -4.01 3.24 10.76
C GLY A 71 -5.27 4.10 10.65
N SER A 72 -5.78 4.50 11.81
CA SER A 72 -7.03 5.25 11.93
C SER A 72 -6.99 6.55 11.15
N TYR A 73 -8.13 6.92 10.55
CA TYR A 73 -8.34 8.14 9.77
C TYR A 73 -7.40 8.31 8.57
N SER A 74 -6.79 7.23 8.10
CA SER A 74 -5.96 7.24 6.90
C SER A 74 -6.80 7.02 5.65
N CYS A 75 -6.49 7.77 4.60
CA CYS A 75 -7.25 7.80 3.35
C CYS A 75 -6.36 7.32 2.19
N LEU A 76 -6.78 6.26 1.53
CA LEU A 76 -6.15 5.72 0.33
C LEU A 76 -7.06 6.01 -0.87
N ASN A 77 -6.58 6.86 -1.80
CA ASN A 77 -7.31 7.21 -3.01
C ASN A 77 -6.67 6.58 -4.25
N GLY A 78 -7.32 5.61 -4.86
CA GLY A 78 -6.79 4.95 -6.06
C GLY A 78 -5.35 4.49 -5.88
N THR A 79 -5.02 4.05 -4.68
CA THR A 79 -3.69 3.58 -4.28
C THR A 79 -3.52 2.12 -4.65
N VAL A 80 -2.35 1.74 -5.14
CA VAL A 80 -2.00 0.35 -5.39
C VAL A 80 -1.03 -0.13 -4.31
N VAL A 81 -1.45 -1.13 -3.55
CA VAL A 81 -0.66 -1.76 -2.49
C VAL A 81 -0.25 -3.15 -2.96
N ILE A 82 1.06 -3.35 -3.19
CA ILE A 82 1.65 -4.62 -3.61
C ILE A 82 2.47 -5.16 -2.45
N CYS A 83 1.98 -6.20 -1.79
CA CYS A 83 2.53 -6.68 -0.53
C CYS A 83 2.83 -8.18 -0.58
N SER A 84 4.08 -8.53 -0.29
CA SER A 84 4.53 -9.93 -0.19
C SER A 84 4.91 -10.34 1.21
N ASP A 85 5.30 -9.39 2.09
CA ASP A 85 5.55 -9.58 3.51
C ASP A 85 4.75 -8.60 4.35
N ARG A 86 5.11 -7.29 4.34
CA ARG A 86 4.43 -6.34 5.21
C ARG A 86 4.47 -4.90 4.69
N ILE A 87 3.29 -4.27 4.67
CA ILE A 87 3.14 -2.83 4.46
C ILE A 87 2.31 -2.27 5.62
N SER A 88 2.91 -1.35 6.38
CA SER A 88 2.25 -0.69 7.51
C SER A 88 2.08 0.81 7.20
N ILE A 89 0.84 1.28 7.27
CA ILE A 89 0.49 2.70 7.11
C ILE A 89 -0.06 3.18 8.45
N GLY A 90 0.53 4.23 9.00
CA GLY A 90 0.15 4.86 10.25
C GLY A 90 -1.20 5.57 10.19
N ALA A 91 -1.53 6.29 11.25
CA ALA A 91 -2.76 7.06 11.36
C ALA A 91 -2.66 8.42 10.62
N HIS A 92 -3.82 8.98 10.21
CA HIS A 92 -3.93 10.29 9.57
C HIS A 92 -3.08 10.47 8.31
N CYS A 93 -2.81 9.38 7.58
CA CYS A 93 -2.06 9.42 6.33
C CYS A 93 -2.99 9.68 5.14
N LEU A 94 -2.48 10.43 4.16
CA LEU A 94 -3.17 10.67 2.90
C LEU A 94 -2.35 10.14 1.73
N MET A 95 -2.86 9.08 1.08
CA MET A 95 -2.33 8.58 -0.19
C MET A 95 -3.19 9.13 -1.33
N SER A 96 -2.59 9.94 -2.19
CA SER A 96 -3.27 10.52 -3.35
C SER A 96 -3.40 9.52 -4.50
N TRP A 97 -4.14 9.89 -5.56
CA TRP A 97 -4.37 8.99 -6.70
C TRP A 97 -3.10 8.48 -7.36
N GLY A 98 -3.11 7.20 -7.70
CA GLY A 98 -2.02 6.56 -8.42
C GLY A 98 -0.75 6.29 -7.60
N VAL A 99 -0.80 6.50 -6.29
CA VAL A 99 0.30 6.11 -5.40
C VAL A 99 0.49 4.60 -5.45
N VAL A 100 1.74 4.16 -5.57
CA VAL A 100 2.13 2.75 -5.51
C VAL A 100 3.03 2.51 -4.30
N LEU A 101 2.64 1.56 -3.46
CA LEU A 101 3.48 1.02 -2.38
C LEU A 101 3.81 -0.43 -2.76
N THR A 102 5.09 -0.78 -2.84
CA THR A 102 5.51 -2.14 -3.15
C THR A 102 6.68 -2.58 -2.27
N ASP A 103 6.50 -3.67 -1.52
CA ASP A 103 7.55 -4.26 -0.69
C ASP A 103 8.41 -5.29 -1.45
N THR A 104 8.14 -5.47 -2.73
CA THR A 104 8.84 -6.43 -3.59
C THR A 104 9.09 -5.86 -4.98
N TRP A 105 10.16 -6.31 -5.62
CA TRP A 105 10.48 -5.95 -7.01
C TRP A 105 9.73 -6.79 -8.04
N LEU A 106 9.00 -7.83 -7.63
CA LEU A 106 8.33 -8.81 -8.50
C LEU A 106 9.23 -9.41 -9.59
N SER A 107 10.52 -9.26 -9.44
CA SER A 107 11.52 -9.76 -10.40
C SER A 107 12.73 -10.24 -9.65
N PRO A 108 13.27 -11.40 -9.99
CA PRO A 108 14.54 -11.84 -9.43
C PRO A 108 15.62 -10.88 -9.87
N ASP A 109 16.57 -10.65 -9.00
CA ASP A 109 17.81 -9.96 -9.28
C ASP A 109 18.71 -10.83 -10.18
N SER A 110 18.21 -11.22 -11.35
CA SER A 110 18.78 -12.30 -12.12
C SER A 110 18.73 -12.08 -13.62
N THR A 111 19.42 -12.96 -14.31
CA THR A 111 19.62 -12.96 -15.75
C THR A 111 18.33 -12.97 -16.56
N THR A 112 18.39 -12.57 -17.82
CA THR A 112 17.28 -12.68 -18.77
C THR A 112 16.73 -14.11 -18.88
N ALA A 113 17.56 -15.13 -18.63
CA ALA A 113 17.13 -16.52 -18.62
C ALA A 113 16.17 -16.84 -17.48
N SER A 114 16.46 -16.37 -16.25
CA SER A 114 15.58 -16.57 -15.10
C SER A 114 14.22 -15.88 -15.29
N ARG A 115 14.20 -14.66 -15.83
CA ARG A 115 12.93 -13.96 -16.15
C ARG A 115 12.08 -14.76 -17.13
N ARG A 116 12.69 -15.38 -18.16
CA ARG A 116 11.95 -16.23 -19.11
C ARG A 116 11.31 -17.43 -18.43
N LEU A 117 12.02 -18.07 -17.48
CA LEU A 117 11.48 -19.22 -16.74
C LEU A 117 10.31 -18.80 -15.85
N ILE A 118 10.44 -17.66 -15.14
CA ILE A 118 9.38 -17.14 -14.28
C ILE A 118 8.12 -16.80 -15.07
N LEU A 119 8.28 -16.11 -16.21
CA LEU A 119 7.13 -15.75 -17.05
C LEU A 119 6.44 -16.99 -17.65
N ARG A 120 7.18 -18.05 -17.96
CA ARG A 120 6.59 -19.33 -18.37
C ARG A 120 5.85 -20.00 -17.23
N ALA A 121 6.46 -20.08 -16.04
CA ALA A 121 5.80 -20.63 -14.86
C ALA A 121 4.51 -19.87 -14.50
N ALA A 122 4.51 -18.55 -14.61
CA ALA A 122 3.30 -17.74 -14.42
C ALA A 122 2.23 -18.04 -15.47
N ALA A 123 2.59 -18.38 -16.70
CA ALA A 123 1.64 -18.78 -17.73
C ALA A 123 0.99 -20.14 -17.43
N ASP A 124 1.69 -21.02 -16.73
CA ASP A 124 1.19 -22.34 -16.33
C ASP A 124 0.37 -22.30 -15.03
N ASP A 125 0.44 -21.19 -14.24
CA ASP A 125 -0.42 -21.00 -13.06
C ASP A 125 -1.86 -20.72 -13.49
N SER A 126 -2.80 -21.51 -12.98
CA SER A 126 -4.23 -21.38 -13.27
C SER A 126 -4.80 -20.01 -12.86
N LEU A 127 -4.22 -19.36 -11.86
CA LEU A 127 -4.60 -18.01 -11.40
C LEU A 127 -3.75 -16.91 -12.05
N ARG A 128 -2.82 -17.25 -12.93
CA ARG A 128 -1.94 -16.30 -13.63
C ARG A 128 -1.12 -15.41 -12.69
N ARG A 129 -0.83 -15.89 -11.48
CA ARG A 129 -0.04 -15.15 -10.50
C ARG A 129 1.44 -15.11 -10.92
N LEU A 130 2.02 -13.92 -10.88
CA LEU A 130 3.47 -13.79 -11.01
C LEU A 130 4.12 -14.29 -9.70
N PRO A 131 5.06 -15.24 -9.75
CA PRO A 131 5.77 -15.65 -8.55
C PRO A 131 6.57 -14.46 -8.01
N CYS A 132 6.43 -14.19 -6.71
CA CYS A 132 7.33 -13.28 -6.01
C CYS A 132 8.67 -14.00 -5.80
N VAL A 133 9.70 -13.55 -6.48
CA VAL A 133 11.02 -14.20 -6.48
C VAL A 133 12.12 -13.30 -5.87
N SER A 134 11.79 -12.07 -5.51
CA SER A 134 12.68 -11.20 -4.72
C SER A 134 12.34 -11.32 -3.25
N GLU A 135 13.36 -11.26 -2.39
CA GLU A 135 13.14 -11.10 -0.95
C GLU A 135 12.36 -9.81 -0.70
N PRO A 136 11.19 -9.88 -0.08
CA PRO A 136 10.42 -8.69 0.21
C PRO A 136 11.13 -7.85 1.28
N GLN A 137 10.96 -6.55 1.20
CA GLN A 137 11.49 -5.59 2.16
C GLN A 137 10.33 -4.73 2.68
N PRO A 138 9.92 -4.90 3.94
CA PRO A 138 8.75 -4.23 4.50
C PRO A 138 8.77 -2.71 4.32
N ILE A 139 7.60 -2.13 4.06
CA ILE A 139 7.42 -0.68 4.03
C ILE A 139 6.74 -0.23 5.31
N THR A 140 7.24 0.86 5.87
CA THR A 140 6.64 1.54 7.01
C THR A 140 6.32 2.99 6.66
N VAL A 141 5.07 3.36 6.72
CA VAL A 141 4.62 4.75 6.65
C VAL A 141 4.18 5.15 8.06
N GLN A 142 4.87 6.11 8.68
CA GLN A 142 4.51 6.61 10.00
C GLN A 142 3.28 7.54 9.94
N ASP A 143 2.86 8.08 11.08
CA ASP A 143 1.66 8.90 11.16
C ASP A 143 1.78 10.25 10.42
N ASN A 144 0.63 10.81 10.00
CA ASN A 144 0.51 12.13 9.36
C ASN A 144 1.33 12.29 8.05
N VAL A 145 1.59 11.22 7.34
CA VAL A 145 2.33 11.27 6.05
C VAL A 145 1.38 11.63 4.91
N TRP A 146 1.82 12.55 4.05
CA TRP A 146 1.13 12.83 2.79
C TRP A 146 1.96 12.38 1.60
N VAL A 147 1.37 11.52 0.76
CA VAL A 147 1.97 11.04 -0.48
C VAL A 147 1.17 11.58 -1.67
N GLY A 148 1.84 12.39 -2.49
CA GLY A 148 1.26 13.05 -3.66
C GLY A 148 1.00 12.11 -4.84
N PHE A 149 0.27 12.61 -5.83
CA PHE A 149 -0.17 11.84 -7.00
C PHE A 149 0.96 11.07 -7.68
N ASN A 150 0.71 9.83 -8.07
CA ASN A 150 1.61 8.97 -8.84
C ASN A 150 3.00 8.79 -8.21
N ALA A 151 3.16 9.01 -6.92
CA ALA A 151 4.40 8.69 -6.25
C ALA A 151 4.56 7.18 -6.07
N VAL A 152 5.81 6.70 -6.09
CA VAL A 152 6.13 5.28 -5.92
C VAL A 152 7.04 5.12 -4.71
N ILE A 153 6.63 4.29 -3.76
CA ILE A 153 7.41 3.92 -2.59
C ILE A 153 7.96 2.52 -2.81
N LEU A 154 9.27 2.41 -2.86
CA LEU A 154 10.00 1.20 -3.20
C LEU A 154 10.26 0.31 -1.97
N PRO A 155 10.64 -0.98 -2.17
CA PRO A 155 10.86 -1.92 -1.08
C PRO A 155 11.83 -1.42 -0.02
N GLY A 156 11.51 -1.68 1.25
CA GLY A 156 12.35 -1.37 2.41
C GLY A 156 12.29 0.06 2.93
N VAL A 157 11.48 0.92 2.30
CA VAL A 157 11.43 2.35 2.66
C VAL A 157 10.61 2.59 3.92
N THR A 158 11.15 3.44 4.79
CA THR A 158 10.42 4.07 5.89
C THR A 158 10.13 5.53 5.55
N LEU A 159 8.85 5.92 5.56
CA LEU A 159 8.41 7.31 5.51
C LEU A 159 8.20 7.82 6.93
N GLY A 160 9.03 8.75 7.36
CA GLY A 160 9.00 9.33 8.71
C GLY A 160 7.76 10.17 8.95
N GLN A 161 7.36 10.28 10.22
CA GLN A 161 6.17 11.01 10.68
C GLN A 161 6.08 12.41 10.06
N GLY A 162 4.89 12.76 9.57
CA GLY A 162 4.61 14.09 9.03
C GLY A 162 5.38 14.45 7.76
N CYS A 163 6.09 13.52 7.13
CA CYS A 163 6.78 13.82 5.88
C CYS A 163 5.79 14.00 4.72
N ILE A 164 6.24 14.70 3.69
CA ILE A 164 5.50 14.90 2.44
C ILE A 164 6.32 14.32 1.28
N VAL A 165 5.71 13.45 0.51
CA VAL A 165 6.23 12.97 -0.76
C VAL A 165 5.50 13.70 -1.88
N GLY A 166 6.22 14.47 -2.69
CA GLY A 166 5.64 15.22 -3.82
C GLY A 166 5.14 14.32 -4.94
N CYS A 167 4.34 14.88 -5.84
CA CYS A 167 3.78 14.15 -6.98
C CYS A 167 4.88 13.59 -7.91
N ASN A 168 4.64 12.42 -8.51
CA ASN A 168 5.57 11.73 -9.43
C ASN A 168 6.96 11.45 -8.83
N THR A 169 7.06 11.36 -7.53
CA THR A 169 8.32 11.10 -6.82
C THR A 169 8.56 9.60 -6.68
N VAL A 170 9.79 9.15 -6.92
CA VAL A 170 10.19 7.75 -6.67
C VAL A 170 11.09 7.71 -5.44
N VAL A 171 10.57 7.13 -4.36
CA VAL A 171 11.27 7.03 -3.07
C VAL A 171 11.93 5.66 -2.96
N SER A 172 13.26 5.65 -2.90
CA SER A 172 14.10 4.46 -2.81
C SER A 172 14.98 4.41 -1.57
N LYS A 173 14.78 5.36 -0.66
CA LYS A 173 15.50 5.47 0.63
C LYS A 173 14.56 6.05 1.66
N ASP A 174 14.85 5.79 2.93
CA ASP A 174 14.09 6.35 4.03
C ASP A 174 13.98 7.87 3.95
N VAL A 175 12.81 8.36 4.31
CA VAL A 175 12.51 9.79 4.38
C VAL A 175 12.43 10.18 5.87
N PRO A 176 13.26 11.13 6.32
CA PRO A 176 13.22 11.59 7.71
C PRO A 176 11.86 12.20 8.08
N PRO A 177 11.49 12.20 9.38
CA PRO A 177 10.31 12.89 9.85
C PRO A 177 10.28 14.35 9.39
N TYR A 178 9.09 14.83 9.03
CA TYR A 178 8.82 16.21 8.59
C TYR A 178 9.59 16.68 7.35
N ALA A 179 10.29 15.78 6.65
CA ALA A 179 10.95 16.13 5.40
C ALA A 179 9.94 16.22 4.25
N VAL A 180 10.17 17.16 3.32
CA VAL A 180 9.48 17.23 2.03
C VAL A 180 10.44 16.73 0.97
N VAL A 181 10.06 15.66 0.26
CA VAL A 181 10.86 15.05 -0.81
C VAL A 181 10.16 15.15 -2.14
N VAL A 182 10.94 15.37 -3.21
CA VAL A 182 10.44 15.44 -4.59
C VAL A 182 11.42 14.81 -5.57
N GLY A 183 10.91 14.35 -6.70
CA GLY A 183 11.69 13.94 -7.86
C GLY A 183 11.95 12.44 -7.99
N ASN A 184 12.61 12.06 -9.08
CA ASN A 184 13.07 10.71 -9.38
C ASN A 184 14.56 10.73 -9.72
N PRO A 185 15.43 10.22 -8.83
CA PRO A 185 15.14 9.73 -7.47
C PRO A 185 14.76 10.87 -6.50
N ALA A 186 14.04 10.54 -5.43
CA ALA A 186 13.61 11.50 -4.41
C ALA A 186 14.79 12.27 -3.78
N ARG A 187 14.58 13.57 -3.55
CA ARG A 187 15.53 14.46 -2.85
C ARG A 187 14.77 15.30 -1.83
N ILE A 188 15.36 15.47 -0.65
CA ILE A 188 14.85 16.39 0.36
C ILE A 188 15.01 17.83 -0.15
N VAL A 189 13.92 18.59 -0.19
CA VAL A 189 13.90 19.99 -0.60
C VAL A 189 13.74 20.95 0.57
N ARG A 190 13.11 20.51 1.65
CA ARG A 190 12.95 21.25 2.91
C ARG A 190 12.47 20.35 4.03
N PHE A 191 12.44 20.90 5.24
CA PHE A 191 11.76 20.32 6.40
C PHE A 191 10.57 21.21 6.81
N LEU A 192 9.54 20.58 7.35
CA LEU A 192 8.40 21.25 7.97
C LEU A 192 8.73 21.55 9.43
N ASP A 193 8.13 22.59 9.98
CA ASP A 193 8.13 22.80 11.43
C ASP A 193 7.01 21.95 12.05
N PRO A 194 7.33 20.97 12.92
CA PRO A 194 6.32 20.12 13.56
C PRO A 194 5.37 20.91 14.47
N ASN A 195 5.74 22.12 14.88
CA ASN A 195 4.95 23.00 15.75
C ASN A 195 4.12 24.04 14.97
N GLU A 196 4.25 24.09 13.65
CA GLU A 196 3.49 25.03 12.83
C GLU A 196 2.01 24.61 12.76
N THR A 197 1.15 25.26 13.55
CA THR A 197 -0.28 24.92 13.65
C THR A 197 -1.15 25.67 12.63
N THR A 198 -0.63 26.71 11.98
CA THR A 198 -1.33 27.48 10.95
C THR A 198 -0.37 27.92 9.85
N ARG A 199 -0.71 27.63 8.58
CA ARG A 199 -0.15 28.39 7.47
C ARG A 199 -0.82 29.75 7.47
N ASN A 200 -0.07 30.83 7.66
CA ASN A 200 -0.54 32.13 7.24
C ASN A 200 -0.73 32.06 5.72
N ALA A 201 -2.00 32.09 5.30
CA ALA A 201 -2.40 32.11 3.89
C ALA A 201 -2.05 33.45 3.26
#